data_987076df63c4e958448fc5fca2421bff
#
_entry.id   987076df63c4e958448fc5fca2421bff
#
_cell.length_a   1.000
_cell.length_b   1.000
_cell.length_c   1.000
_cell.angle_alpha   90.00
_cell.angle_beta   90.00
_cell.angle_gamma   90.00
#
_symmetry.space_group_name_H-M   'P 1'
#
loop_
_entity.id
_entity.type
_entity.pdbx_description
1 polymer ?
#
loop_
_entity_poly.entity_id
_entity_poly.type
_entity_poly.pdbx_seq_one_letter_code
_entity_poly.pdbx_strand_id
1 'polypeptide(L)'
;MHKFIDNIVAFSLKNKFFIFFCTAIAVIAGAVSFKHTPIDAFPDVTNTKVTIITQWPGRSAEEVEKFITIPVEIAMNPVQKKKDIRSTTLFGLSVINVMFEDRVDDFTARQQVYNLLNDADLPDGVTPEVQPLYGPTGEIFRYTLRSDKRSVRELKTIQDWVIERNLRSVSGVADIVSFGGEVKTFEVSVNPHQLINYGITSLELYDAIAKSNI
;
A
#
# COMPACT_ATOMS: atom_id res chain seq x y z
N MET A 1 -44.23 -7.54 37.14
CA MET A 1 -42.80 -7.18 37.16
C MET A 1 -42.18 -7.35 38.54
N HIS A 2 -42.81 -6.93 39.64
CA HIS A 2 -42.29 -7.06 41.00
C HIS A 2 -41.96 -8.50 41.44
N LYS A 3 -42.84 -9.48 41.19
CA LYS A 3 -42.60 -10.89 41.58
C LYS A 3 -41.34 -11.51 40.94
N PHE A 4 -40.97 -11.07 39.76
CA PHE A 4 -39.77 -11.57 39.11
C PHE A 4 -38.50 -11.04 39.77
N ILE A 5 -38.50 -9.77 40.13
CA ILE A 5 -37.39 -9.12 40.85
C ILE A 5 -37.25 -9.73 42.25
N ASP A 6 -38.36 -9.89 42.97
CA ASP A 6 -38.39 -10.49 44.32
C ASP A 6 -37.84 -11.91 44.32
N ASN A 7 -38.11 -12.72 43.29
CA ASN A 7 -37.60 -14.07 43.16
C ASN A 7 -36.10 -14.07 42.91
N ILE A 8 -35.54 -13.14 42.10
CA ILE A 8 -34.12 -13.02 41.85
C ILE A 8 -33.39 -12.62 43.15
N VAL A 9 -33.94 -11.65 43.87
CA VAL A 9 -33.34 -11.19 45.13
C VAL A 9 -33.37 -12.31 46.17
N ALA A 10 -34.48 -13.04 46.34
CA ALA A 10 -34.60 -14.16 47.25
C ALA A 10 -33.61 -15.30 46.90
N PHE A 11 -33.48 -15.63 45.62
CA PHE A 11 -32.52 -16.60 45.14
C PHE A 11 -31.06 -16.19 45.45
N SER A 12 -30.75 -14.93 45.21
CA SER A 12 -29.40 -14.37 45.46
C SER A 12 -29.05 -14.41 46.96
N LEU A 13 -29.95 -14.05 47.80
CA LEU A 13 -29.75 -14.09 49.25
C LEU A 13 -29.65 -15.53 49.79
N LYS A 14 -30.40 -16.47 49.23
CA LYS A 14 -30.35 -17.88 49.62
C LYS A 14 -29.05 -18.56 49.17
N ASN A 15 -28.54 -18.21 47.97
CA ASN A 15 -27.38 -18.85 47.36
C ASN A 15 -26.15 -17.90 47.29
N LYS A 16 -25.84 -17.23 48.37
CA LYS A 16 -24.80 -16.20 48.44
C LYS A 16 -23.40 -16.68 47.91
N PHE A 17 -23.00 -17.90 48.23
CA PHE A 17 -21.72 -18.43 47.73
C PHE A 17 -21.70 -18.61 46.21
N PHE A 18 -22.81 -19.04 45.60
CA PHE A 18 -22.93 -19.16 44.17
C PHE A 18 -22.85 -17.79 43.49
N ILE A 19 -23.51 -16.79 44.05
CA ILE A 19 -23.46 -15.41 43.54
C ILE A 19 -22.04 -14.84 43.65
N PHE A 20 -21.35 -15.02 44.78
CA PHE A 20 -19.94 -14.62 44.93
C PHE A 20 -19.02 -15.28 43.91
N PHE A 21 -19.21 -16.57 43.66
CA PHE A 21 -18.44 -17.32 42.67
C PHE A 21 -18.67 -16.78 41.23
N CYS A 22 -19.91 -16.58 40.84
CA CYS A 22 -20.27 -16.00 39.56
C CYS A 22 -19.69 -14.58 39.40
N THR A 23 -19.76 -13.75 40.43
CA THR A 23 -19.21 -12.41 40.44
C THR A 23 -17.69 -12.45 40.30
N ALA A 24 -17.01 -13.34 40.99
CA ALA A 24 -15.56 -13.51 40.88
C ALA A 24 -15.15 -13.92 39.46
N ILE A 25 -15.87 -14.87 38.85
CA ILE A 25 -15.65 -15.24 37.44
C ILE A 25 -15.85 -14.07 36.51
N ALA A 26 -16.93 -13.30 36.70
CA ALA A 26 -17.21 -12.13 35.86
C ALA A 26 -16.10 -11.06 35.96
N VAL A 27 -15.59 -10.81 37.19
CA VAL A 27 -14.48 -9.88 37.41
C VAL A 27 -13.20 -10.36 36.73
N ILE A 28 -12.86 -11.65 36.88
CA ILE A 28 -11.67 -12.24 36.26
C ILE A 28 -11.81 -12.18 34.73
N ALA A 29 -12.95 -12.58 34.19
CA ALA A 29 -13.22 -12.52 32.76
C ALA A 29 -13.13 -11.08 32.21
N GLY A 30 -13.70 -10.12 32.95
CA GLY A 30 -13.60 -8.70 32.61
C GLY A 30 -12.16 -8.17 32.61
N ALA A 31 -11.36 -8.55 33.62
CA ALA A 31 -9.97 -8.16 33.70
C ALA A 31 -9.12 -8.75 32.57
N VAL A 32 -9.35 -10.01 32.21
CA VAL A 32 -8.70 -10.67 31.08
C VAL A 32 -9.11 -10.01 29.77
N SER A 33 -10.40 -9.78 29.56
CA SER A 33 -10.93 -9.11 28.37
C SER A 33 -10.37 -7.71 28.20
N PHE A 34 -10.28 -6.94 29.30
CA PHE A 34 -9.69 -5.60 29.28
C PHE A 34 -8.23 -5.59 28.86
N LYS A 35 -7.43 -6.56 29.32
CA LYS A 35 -6.03 -6.69 28.90
C LYS A 35 -5.85 -7.04 27.42
N HIS A 36 -6.80 -7.71 26.83
CA HIS A 36 -6.77 -8.12 25.42
C HIS A 36 -7.52 -7.17 24.49
N THR A 37 -8.14 -6.12 25.04
CA THR A 37 -8.81 -5.12 24.22
C THR A 37 -7.76 -4.26 23.54
N PRO A 38 -7.69 -4.23 22.19
CA PRO A 38 -6.81 -3.32 21.48
C PRO A 38 -7.26 -1.88 21.76
N ILE A 39 -6.32 -1.06 22.17
CA ILE A 39 -6.57 0.37 22.43
C ILE A 39 -5.83 1.15 21.36
N ASP A 40 -6.56 1.60 20.36
CA ASP A 40 -6.03 2.49 19.33
C ASP A 40 -6.25 3.93 19.74
N ALA A 41 -5.19 4.74 19.65
CA ALA A 41 -5.27 6.18 19.92
C ALA A 41 -6.19 6.91 18.93
N PHE A 42 -6.21 6.42 17.69
CA PHE A 42 -7.12 6.85 16.63
C PHE A 42 -7.68 5.59 15.96
N PRO A 43 -8.97 5.28 16.15
CA PRO A 43 -9.59 4.15 15.46
C PRO A 43 -9.55 4.39 13.95
N ASP A 44 -9.05 3.41 13.20
CA ASP A 44 -9.10 3.46 11.75
C ASP A 44 -10.53 3.14 11.28
N VAL A 45 -11.24 4.16 10.86
CA VAL A 45 -12.60 4.07 10.31
C VAL A 45 -12.60 4.01 8.78
N THR A 46 -11.43 3.91 8.15
CA THR A 46 -11.34 3.81 6.70
C THR A 46 -11.74 2.43 6.22
N ASN A 47 -12.54 2.40 5.16
CA ASN A 47 -12.89 1.14 4.52
C ASN A 47 -11.62 0.54 3.88
N THR A 48 -11.49 -0.79 3.91
CA THR A 48 -10.45 -1.50 3.20
C THR A 48 -10.43 -1.10 1.73
N LYS A 49 -9.32 -0.53 1.29
CA LYS A 49 -9.12 -0.12 -0.11
C LYS A 49 -7.73 -0.54 -0.59
N VAL A 50 -7.67 -0.98 -1.83
CA VAL A 50 -6.40 -1.24 -2.51
C VAL A 50 -6.24 -0.23 -3.64
N THR A 51 -5.12 0.48 -3.64
CA THR A 51 -4.79 1.48 -4.66
C THR A 51 -3.78 0.89 -5.64
N ILE A 52 -4.08 0.95 -6.92
CA ILE A 52 -3.21 0.55 -8.02
C ILE A 52 -2.78 1.83 -8.74
N ILE A 53 -1.47 2.01 -8.88
CA ILE A 53 -0.89 3.13 -9.62
C ILE A 53 -0.12 2.58 -10.81
N THR A 54 -0.41 3.11 -11.99
CA THR A 54 0.29 2.73 -13.22
C THR A 54 0.81 3.99 -13.91
N GLN A 55 2.09 4.02 -14.20
CA GLN A 55 2.74 5.13 -14.89
C GLN A 55 3.03 4.76 -16.34
N TRP A 56 2.69 5.66 -17.25
CA TRP A 56 3.02 5.58 -18.69
C TRP A 56 3.45 6.94 -19.19
N PRO A 57 4.68 7.37 -18.91
CA PRO A 57 5.15 8.71 -19.21
C PRO A 57 5.04 9.06 -20.70
N GLY A 58 4.67 10.31 -20.99
CA GLY A 58 4.57 10.84 -22.35
C GLY A 58 3.28 10.50 -23.08
N ARG A 59 2.29 9.88 -22.43
CA ARG A 59 0.99 9.56 -23.02
C ARG A 59 -0.10 10.49 -22.53
N SER A 60 -1.04 10.80 -23.44
CA SER A 60 -2.22 11.59 -23.08
C SER A 60 -3.12 10.86 -22.09
N ALA A 61 -3.94 11.60 -21.35
CA ALA A 61 -4.91 10.98 -20.41
C ALA A 61 -5.85 10.02 -21.12
N GLU A 62 -6.28 10.33 -22.37
CA GLU A 62 -7.15 9.47 -23.18
C GLU A 62 -6.47 8.14 -23.56
N GLU A 63 -5.19 8.17 -23.94
CA GLU A 63 -4.43 6.95 -24.21
C GLU A 63 -4.25 6.11 -22.94
N VAL A 64 -3.90 6.74 -21.82
CA VAL A 64 -3.77 6.06 -20.53
C VAL A 64 -5.08 5.44 -20.08
N GLU A 65 -6.20 6.16 -20.27
CA GLU A 65 -7.53 5.63 -19.96
C GLU A 65 -7.84 4.38 -20.78
N LYS A 66 -7.67 4.47 -22.10
CA LYS A 66 -8.02 3.40 -23.02
C LYS A 66 -7.16 2.14 -22.88
N PHE A 67 -5.84 2.31 -22.71
CA PHE A 67 -4.89 1.22 -22.74
C PHE A 67 -4.44 0.72 -21.35
N ILE A 68 -4.73 1.47 -20.30
CA ILE A 68 -4.32 1.10 -18.93
C ILE A 68 -5.51 1.06 -17.99
N THR A 69 -6.24 2.18 -17.83
CA THR A 69 -7.29 2.28 -16.82
C THR A 69 -8.42 1.29 -17.09
N ILE A 70 -8.97 1.28 -18.30
CA ILE A 70 -10.06 0.37 -18.66
C ILE A 70 -9.65 -1.11 -18.58
N PRO A 71 -8.52 -1.57 -19.13
CA PRO A 71 -8.08 -2.97 -18.97
C PRO A 71 -7.91 -3.39 -17.52
N VAL A 72 -7.34 -2.54 -16.67
CA VAL A 72 -7.20 -2.85 -15.24
C VAL A 72 -8.54 -2.89 -14.53
N GLU A 73 -9.46 -1.97 -14.81
CA GLU A 73 -10.83 -2.01 -14.27
C GLU A 73 -11.56 -3.30 -14.66
N ILE A 74 -11.42 -3.73 -15.92
CA ILE A 74 -12.00 -4.98 -16.41
C ILE A 74 -11.40 -6.17 -15.64
N ALA A 75 -10.08 -6.22 -15.47
CA ALA A 75 -9.40 -7.26 -14.72
C ALA A 75 -9.82 -7.29 -13.24
N MET A 76 -10.19 -6.13 -12.65
CA MET A 76 -10.67 -6.04 -11.27
C MET A 76 -12.16 -6.38 -11.12
N ASN A 77 -12.89 -6.62 -12.21
CA ASN A 77 -14.32 -6.96 -12.11
C ASN A 77 -14.63 -8.23 -11.32
N PRO A 78 -13.85 -9.32 -11.39
CA PRO A 78 -14.11 -10.53 -10.64
C PRO A 78 -13.71 -10.47 -9.15
N VAL A 79 -13.10 -9.38 -8.68
CA VAL A 79 -12.73 -9.21 -7.27
C VAL A 79 -13.96 -9.40 -6.37
N GLN A 80 -13.83 -10.32 -5.40
CA GLN A 80 -14.92 -10.66 -4.48
C GLN A 80 -15.04 -9.63 -3.35
N LYS A 81 -16.28 -9.38 -2.92
CA LYS A 81 -16.60 -8.42 -1.83
C LYS A 81 -16.12 -7.00 -2.13
N LYS A 82 -15.95 -6.64 -3.39
CA LYS A 82 -15.74 -5.25 -3.76
C LYS A 82 -17.05 -4.47 -3.63
N LYS A 83 -16.96 -3.26 -3.13
CA LYS A 83 -18.06 -2.32 -3.03
C LYS A 83 -18.11 -1.40 -4.22
N ASP A 84 -16.94 -0.90 -4.65
CA ASP A 84 -16.83 0.08 -5.73
C ASP A 84 -15.41 0.06 -6.33
N ILE A 85 -15.27 0.49 -7.58
CA ILE A 85 -13.98 0.79 -8.22
C ILE A 85 -14.04 2.24 -8.66
N ARG A 86 -13.04 3.02 -8.30
CA ARG A 86 -12.89 4.41 -8.73
C ARG A 86 -11.53 4.64 -9.35
N SER A 87 -11.52 5.17 -10.53
CA SER A 87 -10.30 5.52 -11.25
C SER A 87 -10.15 7.02 -11.42
N THR A 88 -8.92 7.45 -11.51
CA THR A 88 -8.53 8.80 -11.92
C THR A 88 -7.40 8.67 -12.90
N THR A 89 -7.63 9.16 -14.13
CA THR A 89 -6.64 9.12 -15.18
C THR A 89 -6.11 10.52 -15.44
N LEU A 90 -4.80 10.65 -15.45
CA LEU A 90 -4.07 11.90 -15.73
C LEU A 90 -3.08 11.67 -16.88
N PHE A 91 -2.40 12.73 -17.33
CA PHE A 91 -1.32 12.62 -18.28
C PHE A 91 -0.22 11.68 -17.76
N GLY A 92 -0.01 10.57 -18.45
CA GLY A 92 0.99 9.56 -18.09
C GLY A 92 0.74 8.80 -16.78
N LEU A 93 -0.44 8.89 -16.17
CA LEU A 93 -0.72 8.30 -14.85
C LEU A 93 -2.15 7.77 -14.75
N SER A 94 -2.29 6.54 -14.30
CA SER A 94 -3.57 5.94 -13.90
C SER A 94 -3.54 5.59 -12.41
N VAL A 95 -4.57 5.98 -11.69
CA VAL A 95 -4.77 5.66 -10.26
C VAL A 95 -6.13 4.99 -10.12
N ILE A 96 -6.15 3.74 -9.70
CA ILE A 96 -7.37 2.95 -9.53
C ILE A 96 -7.49 2.53 -8.08
N ASN A 97 -8.61 2.86 -7.47
CA ASN A 97 -8.95 2.51 -6.09
C ASN A 97 -10.04 1.44 -6.10
N VAL A 98 -9.71 0.25 -5.65
CA VAL A 98 -10.67 -0.85 -5.42
C VAL A 98 -11.11 -0.78 -3.96
N MET A 99 -12.37 -0.46 -3.73
CA MET A 99 -12.96 -0.37 -2.40
C MET A 99 -13.66 -1.68 -2.07
N PHE A 100 -13.44 -2.19 -0.87
CA PHE A 100 -14.03 -3.42 -0.38
C PHE A 100 -15.17 -3.14 0.61
N GLU A 101 -15.96 -4.17 0.87
CA GLU A 101 -16.95 -4.15 1.94
C GLU A 101 -16.26 -4.09 3.31
N ASP A 102 -16.98 -3.58 4.31
CA ASP A 102 -16.51 -3.52 5.68
C ASP A 102 -16.15 -4.93 6.19
N ARG A 103 -15.06 -5.04 6.97
CA ARG A 103 -14.53 -6.28 7.55
C ARG A 103 -13.82 -7.23 6.58
N VAL A 104 -13.53 -6.83 5.35
CA VAL A 104 -12.61 -7.57 4.51
C VAL A 104 -11.20 -7.30 5.04
N ASP A 105 -10.47 -8.38 5.29
CA ASP A 105 -9.07 -8.29 5.71
C ASP A 105 -8.20 -7.66 4.60
N ASP A 106 -7.40 -6.69 4.96
CA ASP A 106 -6.57 -5.92 4.04
C ASP A 106 -5.59 -6.79 3.24
N PHE A 107 -5.01 -7.79 3.89
CA PHE A 107 -4.10 -8.73 3.23
C PHE A 107 -4.84 -9.55 2.17
N THR A 108 -6.03 -10.04 2.51
CA THR A 108 -6.88 -10.81 1.58
C THR A 108 -7.32 -9.95 0.39
N ALA A 109 -7.72 -8.70 0.64
CA ALA A 109 -8.09 -7.76 -0.41
C ALA A 109 -6.94 -7.52 -1.38
N ARG A 110 -5.75 -7.25 -0.85
CA ARG A 110 -4.54 -7.02 -1.63
C ARG A 110 -4.13 -8.25 -2.43
N GLN A 111 -4.19 -9.44 -1.84
CA GLN A 111 -3.86 -10.69 -2.52
C GLN A 111 -4.78 -10.95 -3.72
N GLN A 112 -6.08 -10.69 -3.58
CA GLN A 112 -7.04 -10.81 -4.68
C GLN A 112 -6.68 -9.86 -5.83
N VAL A 113 -6.39 -8.59 -5.51
CA VAL A 113 -5.99 -7.59 -6.50
C VAL A 113 -4.71 -8.01 -7.21
N TYR A 114 -3.68 -8.46 -6.50
CA TYR A 114 -2.43 -8.92 -7.10
C TYR A 114 -2.65 -10.11 -8.06
N ASN A 115 -3.46 -11.07 -7.66
CA ASN A 115 -3.70 -12.25 -8.48
C ASN A 115 -4.38 -11.89 -9.81
N LEU A 116 -5.34 -10.97 -9.77
CA LEU A 116 -6.12 -10.56 -10.95
C LEU A 116 -5.42 -9.49 -11.79
N LEU A 117 -4.48 -8.76 -11.21
CA LEU A 117 -3.76 -7.70 -11.93
C LEU A 117 -2.89 -8.24 -13.06
N ASN A 118 -2.44 -9.50 -12.94
CA ASN A 118 -1.68 -10.19 -13.99
C ASN A 118 -2.54 -10.54 -15.22
N ASP A 119 -3.87 -10.54 -15.08
CA ASP A 119 -4.81 -10.80 -16.17
C ASP A 119 -5.14 -9.54 -16.97
N ALA A 120 -4.64 -8.37 -16.55
CA ALA A 120 -4.83 -7.12 -17.28
C ALA A 120 -3.97 -7.10 -18.53
N ASP A 121 -4.61 -6.87 -19.68
CA ASP A 121 -3.92 -6.73 -20.97
C ASP A 121 -3.33 -5.31 -21.11
N LEU A 122 -2.06 -5.18 -20.74
CA LEU A 122 -1.34 -3.91 -20.68
C LEU A 122 -0.27 -3.83 -21.77
N PRO A 123 0.08 -2.61 -22.24
CA PRO A 123 1.16 -2.41 -23.19
C PRO A 123 2.51 -2.88 -22.65
N ASP A 124 3.39 -3.33 -23.54
CA ASP A 124 4.74 -3.75 -23.19
C ASP A 124 5.52 -2.67 -22.42
N GLY A 125 6.17 -3.08 -21.35
CA GLY A 125 6.98 -2.20 -20.51
C GLY A 125 6.18 -1.37 -19.49
N VAL A 126 4.85 -1.54 -19.42
CA VAL A 126 4.00 -0.91 -18.41
C VAL A 126 3.73 -1.91 -17.29
N THR A 127 4.11 -1.55 -16.07
CA THR A 127 3.89 -2.37 -14.88
C THR A 127 3.01 -1.62 -13.88
N PRO A 128 1.85 -2.16 -13.52
CA PRO A 128 1.02 -1.59 -12.46
C PRO A 128 1.62 -1.90 -11.08
N GLU A 129 1.61 -0.92 -10.20
CA GLU A 129 2.07 -1.05 -8.82
C GLU A 129 0.90 -1.00 -7.85
N VAL A 130 0.79 -2.02 -7.02
CA VAL A 130 -0.18 -2.02 -5.91
C VAL A 130 0.47 -1.31 -4.72
N GLN A 131 -0.11 -0.20 -4.32
CA GLN A 131 0.41 0.60 -3.21
C GLN A 131 0.37 -0.19 -1.89
N PRO A 132 1.35 0.03 -0.99
CA PRO A 132 1.34 -0.59 0.31
C PRO A 132 0.10 -0.17 1.11
N LEU A 133 -0.31 -1.03 2.03
CA LEU A 133 -1.39 -0.73 2.96
C LEU A 133 -0.90 0.32 3.96
N TYR A 134 -1.58 1.46 3.97
CA TYR A 134 -1.36 2.47 5.00
C TYR A 134 -2.70 3.06 5.43
N GLY A 135 -2.89 3.11 6.74
CA GLY A 135 -4.00 3.82 7.35
C GLY A 135 -3.60 5.25 7.71
N PRO A 136 -4.52 6.06 8.27
CA PRO A 136 -4.23 7.41 8.77
C PRO A 136 -3.12 7.45 9.82
N THR A 137 -2.89 6.34 10.50
CA THR A 137 -1.87 6.15 11.54
C THR A 137 -0.65 5.38 11.03
N GLY A 138 -0.59 5.04 9.74
CA GLY A 138 0.48 4.23 9.14
C GLY A 138 1.84 4.93 9.13
N GLU A 139 1.85 6.26 9.21
CA GLU A 139 3.08 7.02 9.29
C GLU A 139 3.59 7.08 10.72
N ILE A 140 4.48 6.16 11.08
CA ILE A 140 5.00 6.00 12.45
C ILE A 140 6.27 6.81 12.73
N PHE A 141 7.02 7.17 11.68
CA PHE A 141 8.29 7.87 11.85
C PHE A 141 8.63 8.74 10.65
N ARG A 142 9.03 9.99 10.91
CA ARG A 142 9.54 10.94 9.92
C ARG A 142 10.96 11.35 10.27
N TYR A 143 11.83 11.41 9.28
CA TYR A 143 13.19 11.90 9.45
C TYR A 143 13.63 12.75 8.27
N THR A 144 14.63 13.58 8.47
CA THR A 144 15.25 14.40 7.43
C THR A 144 16.74 14.12 7.37
N LEU A 145 17.27 13.94 6.16
CA LEU A 145 18.70 13.83 5.93
C LEU A 145 19.29 15.22 5.69
N ARG A 146 20.32 15.56 6.46
CA ARG A 146 21.06 16.82 6.30
C ARG A 146 22.56 16.54 6.33
N SER A 147 23.31 17.27 5.53
CA SER A 147 24.78 17.22 5.54
C SER A 147 25.35 18.54 5.04
N ASP A 148 26.38 19.01 5.70
CA ASP A 148 27.15 20.20 5.28
C ASP A 148 28.25 19.85 4.25
N LYS A 149 28.50 18.53 4.05
CA LYS A 149 29.58 18.03 3.20
C LYS A 149 29.12 17.36 1.91
N ARG A 150 27.82 17.02 1.82
CA ARG A 150 27.27 16.25 0.70
C ARG A 150 26.15 17.02 0.02
N SER A 151 26.08 16.90 -1.30
CA SER A 151 25.02 17.52 -2.09
C SER A 151 23.67 16.83 -1.86
N VAL A 152 22.59 17.53 -2.16
CA VAL A 152 21.22 17.00 -2.07
C VAL A 152 21.04 15.74 -2.91
N ARG A 153 21.71 15.66 -4.08
CA ARG A 153 21.74 14.49 -4.96
C ARG A 153 22.42 13.28 -4.32
N GLU A 154 23.56 13.50 -3.64
CA GLU A 154 24.25 12.42 -2.92
C GLU A 154 23.42 11.93 -1.73
N LEU A 155 22.76 12.84 -1.02
CA LEU A 155 21.85 12.47 0.08
C LEU A 155 20.67 11.64 -0.43
N LYS A 156 20.08 12.01 -1.56
CA LYS A 156 19.02 11.22 -2.20
C LYS A 156 19.51 9.83 -2.58
N THR A 157 20.70 9.73 -3.17
CA THR A 157 21.29 8.43 -3.51
C THR A 157 21.53 7.55 -2.26
N ILE A 158 22.03 8.14 -1.17
CA ILE A 158 22.21 7.41 0.10
C ILE A 158 20.85 6.97 0.67
N GLN A 159 19.83 7.82 0.61
CA GLN A 159 18.49 7.49 1.04
C GLN A 159 17.97 6.26 0.30
N ASP A 160 17.96 6.30 -1.04
CA ASP A 160 17.31 5.28 -1.85
C ASP A 160 18.09 3.94 -1.88
N TRP A 161 19.40 4.00 -1.87
CA TRP A 161 20.23 2.80 -2.03
C TRP A 161 20.77 2.19 -0.74
N VAL A 162 20.88 2.96 0.32
CA VAL A 162 21.43 2.48 1.60
C VAL A 162 20.38 2.48 2.69
N ILE A 163 19.80 3.64 3.01
CA ILE A 163 18.94 3.79 4.17
C ILE A 163 17.63 3.04 3.96
N GLU A 164 16.97 3.26 2.85
CA GLU A 164 15.69 2.64 2.52
C GLU A 164 15.78 1.11 2.50
N ARG A 165 16.83 0.56 1.88
CA ARG A 165 17.04 -0.90 1.85
C ARG A 165 17.23 -1.49 3.25
N ASN A 166 18.00 -0.83 4.10
CA ASN A 166 18.24 -1.29 5.46
C ASN A 166 16.97 -1.17 6.32
N LEU A 167 16.22 -0.10 6.20
CA LEU A 167 15.01 0.09 6.97
C LEU A 167 13.87 -0.82 6.51
N ARG A 168 13.75 -1.12 5.21
CA ARG A 168 12.77 -2.10 4.69
C ARG A 168 13.01 -3.52 5.22
N SER A 169 14.23 -3.84 5.63
CA SER A 169 14.53 -5.14 6.23
C SER A 169 14.11 -5.26 7.70
N VAL A 170 13.70 -4.16 8.34
CA VAL A 170 13.25 -4.16 9.73
C VAL A 170 11.83 -4.73 9.81
N SER A 171 11.64 -5.72 10.67
CA SER A 171 10.32 -6.33 10.87
C SER A 171 9.28 -5.30 11.32
N GLY A 172 8.12 -5.28 10.66
CA GLY A 172 7.04 -4.34 10.95
C GLY A 172 7.06 -3.06 10.11
N VAL A 173 8.11 -2.80 9.33
CA VAL A 173 8.13 -1.71 8.35
C VAL A 173 7.44 -2.17 7.08
N ALA A 174 6.33 -1.54 6.72
CA ALA A 174 5.58 -1.87 5.51
C ALA A 174 6.20 -1.22 4.27
N ASP A 175 6.58 0.05 4.36
CA ASP A 175 7.20 0.79 3.27
C ASP A 175 7.91 2.05 3.79
N ILE A 176 8.72 2.66 2.90
CA ILE A 176 9.42 3.92 3.15
C ILE A 176 9.22 4.81 1.95
N VAL A 177 8.67 5.99 2.20
CA VAL A 177 8.42 6.98 1.16
C VAL A 177 9.36 8.16 1.36
N SER A 178 10.15 8.48 0.34
CA SER A 178 11.06 9.63 0.37
C SER A 178 10.57 10.77 -0.49
N PHE A 179 10.56 11.97 0.07
CA PHE A 179 10.17 13.19 -0.62
C PHE A 179 11.37 14.12 -0.80
N GLY A 180 11.46 14.77 -1.96
CA GLY A 180 12.50 15.73 -2.29
C GLY A 180 13.81 15.06 -2.68
N GLY A 181 14.79 15.89 -2.95
CA GLY A 181 16.08 15.48 -3.48
C GLY A 181 16.12 15.42 -5.02
N GLU A 182 17.33 15.37 -5.55
CA GLU A 182 17.59 15.21 -6.98
C GLU A 182 18.01 13.78 -7.27
N VAL A 183 17.30 13.12 -8.19
CA VAL A 183 17.68 11.78 -8.64
C VAL A 183 18.89 11.87 -9.55
N LYS A 184 19.93 11.06 -9.27
CA LYS A 184 21.10 10.95 -10.15
C LYS A 184 20.71 10.16 -11.41
N THR A 185 20.82 10.81 -12.56
CA THR A 185 20.62 10.20 -13.87
C THR A 185 21.91 10.20 -14.65
N PHE A 186 22.07 9.23 -15.55
CA PHE A 186 23.14 9.18 -16.53
C PHE A 186 22.53 9.46 -17.91
N GLU A 187 22.92 10.57 -18.51
CA GLU A 187 22.48 10.94 -19.84
C GLU A 187 23.54 10.53 -20.87
N VAL A 188 23.13 9.76 -21.87
CA VAL A 188 23.99 9.39 -22.99
C VAL A 188 23.65 10.27 -24.19
N SER A 189 24.43 11.32 -24.39
CA SER A 189 24.32 12.20 -25.57
C SER A 189 25.12 11.64 -26.73
N VAL A 190 24.45 11.39 -27.83
CA VAL A 190 25.05 10.76 -29.01
C VAL A 190 25.25 11.79 -30.11
N ASN A 191 26.44 11.74 -30.76
CA ASN A 191 26.70 12.56 -31.94
C ASN A 191 26.23 11.81 -33.22
N PRO A 192 25.18 12.31 -33.91
CA PRO A 192 24.63 11.64 -35.09
C PRO A 192 25.64 11.45 -36.23
N HIS A 193 26.57 12.40 -36.42
CA HIS A 193 27.58 12.33 -37.46
C HIS A 193 28.57 11.18 -37.20
N GLN A 194 28.91 10.91 -35.93
CA GLN A 194 29.77 9.78 -35.60
C GLN A 194 29.05 8.45 -35.81
N LEU A 195 27.77 8.35 -35.48
CA LEU A 195 26.98 7.14 -35.76
C LEU A 195 27.00 6.79 -37.24
N ILE A 196 26.76 7.79 -38.11
CA ILE A 196 26.81 7.61 -39.57
C ILE A 196 28.20 7.16 -40.02
N ASN A 197 29.27 7.77 -39.50
CA ASN A 197 30.63 7.41 -39.85
C ASN A 197 31.01 5.98 -39.46
N TYR A 198 30.47 5.47 -38.35
CA TYR A 198 30.68 4.09 -37.89
C TYR A 198 29.64 3.10 -38.46
N GLY A 199 28.65 3.57 -39.20
CA GLY A 199 27.56 2.74 -39.74
C GLY A 199 26.69 2.11 -38.68
N ILE A 200 26.57 2.76 -37.49
CA ILE A 200 25.77 2.29 -36.34
C ILE A 200 24.49 3.04 -36.29
N THR A 201 23.37 2.32 -36.11
CA THR A 201 22.06 2.90 -35.91
C THR A 201 21.84 3.32 -34.44
N SER A 202 20.94 4.27 -34.20
CA SER A 202 20.60 4.67 -32.84
C SER A 202 19.99 3.51 -32.02
N LEU A 203 19.32 2.58 -32.70
CA LEU A 203 18.71 1.40 -32.07
C LEU A 203 19.79 0.41 -31.61
N GLU A 204 20.80 0.14 -32.44
CA GLU A 204 21.95 -0.73 -32.09
C GLU A 204 22.70 -0.17 -30.88
N LEU A 205 22.90 1.16 -30.84
CA LEU A 205 23.49 1.79 -29.67
C LEU A 205 22.65 1.63 -28.40
N TYR A 206 21.34 1.84 -28.50
CA TYR A 206 20.43 1.65 -27.41
C TYR A 206 20.48 0.20 -26.87
N ASP A 207 20.42 -0.77 -27.77
CA ASP A 207 20.51 -2.19 -27.42
C ASP A 207 21.85 -2.56 -26.76
N ALA A 208 22.94 -1.97 -27.24
CA ALA A 208 24.27 -2.18 -26.66
C ALA A 208 24.34 -1.62 -25.21
N ILE A 209 23.80 -0.42 -24.99
CA ILE A 209 23.74 0.20 -23.65
C ILE A 209 22.82 -0.61 -22.73
N ALA A 210 21.64 -1.02 -23.20
CA ALA A 210 20.71 -1.84 -22.42
C ALA A 210 21.35 -3.17 -21.98
N LYS A 211 22.06 -3.84 -22.88
CA LYS A 211 22.77 -5.11 -22.58
C LYS A 211 23.98 -4.93 -21.68
N SER A 212 24.63 -3.76 -21.65
CA SER A 212 25.78 -3.51 -20.79
C SER A 212 25.43 -3.11 -19.37
N ASN A 213 24.16 -2.83 -19.12
CA ASN A 213 23.65 -2.36 -17.83
C ASN A 213 22.94 -3.48 -17.02
N ILE A 214 23.34 -4.72 -17.26
CA ILE A 214 22.82 -5.91 -16.56
C ILE A 214 23.63 -6.18 -15.29
#